data_16dbfba5c573eb545764aa86af77aefe
#
_entry.id   16dbfba5c573eb545764aa86af77aefe
#
_cell.length_a   1.000
_cell.length_b   1.000
_cell.length_c   1.000
_cell.angle_alpha   90.00
_cell.angle_beta   90.00
_cell.angle_gamma   90.00
#
_symmetry.space_group_name_H-M   'P 1'
#
loop_
_entity.id
_entity.type
_entity.pdbx_description
1 polymer ?
#
loop_
_entity_poly.entity_id
_entity_poly.type
_entity_poly.pdbx_seq_one_letter_code
_entity_poly.pdbx_strand_id
1 'polypeptide(L)'
;DKNYIYYTEKKIEGADLKTFEILYSGYSKDKNHVYYKNNILKGADSKTFDMVHFGHAKDKNNAYYYGKKIEGAEAKTFDIIEPCAFGFSRDNISVYYEDKKIPGSDPETFEILGENGYSKDKNHVYFENHIIDGADIKTFRALAGKIAEDKNNYYKSEKISGKK
;
A
#
# COMPACT_ATOMS: atom_id res chain seq x y z
N ASP A 1 26.94 -5.63 19.62
CA ASP A 1 27.09 -6.85 20.41
C ASP A 1 27.09 -8.05 19.46
N LYS A 2 28.09 -8.92 19.56
CA LYS A 2 28.26 -10.07 18.63
C LYS A 2 27.16 -11.14 18.77
N ASN A 3 26.33 -11.06 19.79
CA ASN A 3 25.35 -12.08 20.13
C ASN A 3 23.90 -11.70 19.81
N TYR A 4 23.64 -10.48 19.36
CA TYR A 4 22.28 -9.99 19.15
C TYR A 4 22.16 -9.14 17.88
N ILE A 5 20.97 -9.12 17.31
CA ILE A 5 20.61 -8.27 16.17
C ILE A 5 19.81 -7.08 16.66
N TYR A 6 20.10 -5.92 16.09
CA TYR A 6 19.46 -4.66 16.44
C TYR A 6 18.89 -3.99 15.19
N TYR A 7 17.74 -3.38 15.35
CA TYR A 7 17.22 -2.38 14.42
C TYR A 7 17.42 -1.00 15.07
N THR A 8 18.32 -0.19 14.50
CA THR A 8 18.80 1.03 15.15
C THR A 8 19.38 0.71 16.56
N GLU A 9 18.78 1.22 17.62
CA GLU A 9 19.21 0.97 19.02
C GLU A 9 18.38 -0.10 19.74
N LYS A 10 17.37 -0.68 19.07
CA LYS A 10 16.45 -1.66 19.66
C LYS A 10 16.81 -3.08 19.26
N LYS A 11 17.00 -3.93 20.24
CA LYS A 11 17.22 -5.38 20.00
C LYS A 11 16.01 -5.99 19.30
N ILE A 12 16.28 -6.87 18.35
CA ILE A 12 15.27 -7.74 17.72
C ILE A 12 15.21 -9.02 18.54
N GLU A 13 14.19 -9.13 19.37
CA GLU A 13 14.06 -10.29 20.26
C GLU A 13 13.73 -11.56 19.48
N GLY A 14 14.42 -12.67 19.85
CA GLY A 14 14.21 -13.98 19.26
C GLY A 14 14.81 -14.19 17.87
N ALA A 15 15.56 -13.23 17.34
CA ALA A 15 16.19 -13.35 16.05
C ALA A 15 17.32 -14.42 16.03
N ASP A 16 17.28 -15.28 15.03
CA ASP A 16 18.31 -16.29 14.78
C ASP A 16 19.46 -15.70 13.97
N LEU A 17 20.57 -15.41 14.64
CA LEU A 17 21.78 -14.81 14.03
C LEU A 17 22.32 -15.54 12.80
N LYS A 18 22.15 -16.87 12.75
CA LYS A 18 22.74 -17.69 11.69
C LYS A 18 21.96 -17.60 10.37
N THR A 19 20.68 -17.27 10.47
CA THR A 19 19.77 -17.27 9.32
C THR A 19 19.13 -15.92 9.08
N PHE A 20 19.55 -14.89 9.84
CA PHE A 20 18.98 -13.54 9.72
C PHE A 20 19.37 -12.87 8.40
N GLU A 21 18.37 -12.37 7.71
CA GLU A 21 18.47 -11.67 6.44
C GLU A 21 17.80 -10.31 6.53
N ILE A 22 18.50 -9.26 6.12
CA ILE A 22 17.95 -7.92 6.01
C ILE A 22 17.29 -7.78 4.64
N LEU A 23 16.03 -7.37 4.65
CA LEU A 23 15.26 -7.01 3.46
C LEU A 23 15.18 -5.48 3.33
N TYR A 24 14.34 -4.98 2.43
CA TYR A 24 14.15 -3.55 2.22
C TYR A 24 13.04 -2.97 3.09
N SER A 25 12.96 -1.63 3.16
CA SER A 25 11.84 -0.89 3.80
C SER A 25 11.60 -1.24 5.27
N GLY A 26 12.64 -1.66 5.99
CA GLY A 26 12.56 -2.02 7.41
C GLY A 26 12.11 -3.46 7.68
N TYR A 27 11.98 -4.29 6.66
CA TYR A 27 11.74 -5.71 6.82
C TYR A 27 13.04 -6.50 6.98
N SER A 28 12.95 -7.57 7.73
CA SER A 28 13.99 -8.60 7.85
C SER A 28 13.33 -9.94 8.18
N LYS A 29 14.05 -11.03 8.00
CA LYS A 29 13.55 -12.37 8.34
C LYS A 29 14.69 -13.26 8.82
N ASP A 30 14.33 -14.33 9.49
CA ASP A 30 15.16 -15.50 9.72
C ASP A 30 14.37 -16.77 9.34
N LYS A 31 14.90 -17.93 9.62
CA LYS A 31 14.24 -19.22 9.32
C LYS A 31 12.89 -19.39 9.98
N ASN A 32 12.61 -18.67 11.09
CA ASN A 32 11.44 -18.86 11.93
C ASN A 32 10.43 -17.71 11.82
N HIS A 33 10.93 -16.46 11.64
CA HIS A 33 10.12 -15.25 11.75
C HIS A 33 10.42 -14.25 10.65
N VAL A 34 9.42 -13.43 10.36
CA VAL A 34 9.56 -12.16 9.65
C VAL A 34 9.48 -11.04 10.68
N TYR A 35 10.26 -10.00 10.47
CA TYR A 35 10.30 -8.82 11.32
C TYR A 35 9.99 -7.57 10.51
N TYR A 36 9.32 -6.62 11.15
CA TYR A 36 9.24 -5.25 10.69
C TYR A 36 9.86 -4.34 11.75
N LYS A 37 10.98 -3.70 11.39
CA LYS A 37 11.85 -2.99 12.35
C LYS A 37 12.33 -3.96 13.43
N ASN A 38 11.99 -3.72 14.69
CA ASN A 38 12.39 -4.58 15.81
C ASN A 38 11.29 -5.54 16.29
N ASN A 39 10.14 -5.60 15.60
CA ASN A 39 9.00 -6.41 16.04
C ASN A 39 8.75 -7.59 15.11
N ILE A 40 8.38 -8.75 15.70
CA ILE A 40 7.91 -9.89 14.91
C ILE A 40 6.63 -9.53 14.18
N LEU A 41 6.60 -9.76 12.87
CA LEU A 41 5.42 -9.63 12.05
C LEU A 41 4.55 -10.88 12.22
N LYS A 42 3.59 -10.80 13.14
CA LYS A 42 2.76 -11.95 13.54
C LYS A 42 1.98 -12.50 12.35
N GLY A 43 2.03 -13.83 12.18
CA GLY A 43 1.30 -14.54 11.12
C GLY A 43 1.97 -14.53 9.75
N ALA A 44 3.11 -13.87 9.60
CA ALA A 44 3.88 -13.93 8.36
C ALA A 44 4.66 -15.25 8.25
N ASP A 45 4.62 -15.86 7.06
CA ASP A 45 5.35 -17.08 6.75
C ASP A 45 6.76 -16.74 6.24
N SER A 46 7.76 -16.92 7.08
CA SER A 46 9.17 -16.61 6.77
C SER A 46 9.71 -17.34 5.54
N LYS A 47 9.20 -18.52 5.22
CA LYS A 47 9.69 -19.34 4.09
C LYS A 47 9.24 -18.80 2.74
N THR A 48 8.07 -18.18 2.69
CA THR A 48 7.46 -17.66 1.46
C THR A 48 7.39 -16.15 1.41
N PHE A 49 7.87 -15.48 2.47
CA PHE A 49 7.86 -14.02 2.55
C PHE A 49 8.84 -13.41 1.55
N ASP A 50 8.32 -12.51 0.72
CA ASP A 50 9.08 -11.79 -0.29
C ASP A 50 8.65 -10.33 -0.38
N MET A 51 9.60 -9.49 -0.78
CA MET A 51 9.34 -8.07 -1.03
C MET A 51 8.71 -7.90 -2.42
N VAL A 52 7.63 -7.14 -2.47
CA VAL A 52 7.05 -6.71 -3.76
C VAL A 52 7.76 -5.45 -4.22
N HIS A 53 7.46 -4.28 -3.62
CA HIS A 53 8.16 -3.01 -3.85
C HIS A 53 7.63 -1.92 -2.91
N PHE A 54 8.36 -0.79 -2.74
CA PHE A 54 7.91 0.41 -2.01
C PHE A 54 7.20 0.14 -0.68
N GLY A 55 7.77 -0.73 0.15
CA GLY A 55 7.19 -1.09 1.45
C GLY A 55 6.11 -2.14 1.40
N HIS A 56 5.68 -2.57 0.21
CA HIS A 56 4.80 -3.72 0.04
C HIS A 56 5.60 -5.02 0.07
N ALA A 57 5.03 -6.02 0.71
CA ALA A 57 5.56 -7.37 0.80
C ALA A 57 4.40 -8.37 0.82
N LYS A 58 4.69 -9.64 0.56
CA LYS A 58 3.70 -10.72 0.66
C LYS A 58 4.34 -12.03 1.08
N ASP A 59 3.53 -12.90 1.62
CA ASP A 59 3.82 -14.33 1.73
C ASP A 59 2.74 -15.12 0.98
N LYS A 60 2.73 -16.43 1.10
CA LYS A 60 1.73 -17.27 0.43
C LYS A 60 0.27 -16.99 0.84
N ASN A 61 0.05 -16.35 2.00
CA ASN A 61 -1.27 -16.18 2.60
C ASN A 61 -1.70 -14.72 2.70
N ASN A 62 -0.75 -13.78 2.84
CA ASN A 62 -1.04 -12.39 3.20
C ASN A 62 -0.19 -11.41 2.39
N ALA A 63 -0.72 -10.20 2.22
CA ALA A 63 0.02 -9.02 1.75
C ALA A 63 0.20 -8.01 2.89
N TYR A 64 1.25 -7.20 2.80
CA TYR A 64 1.65 -6.27 3.84
C TYR A 64 2.10 -4.94 3.24
N TYR A 65 1.89 -3.86 4.01
CA TYR A 65 2.41 -2.53 3.73
C TYR A 65 3.09 -1.96 4.99
N TYR A 66 4.40 -1.71 4.93
CA TYR A 66 5.21 -1.23 6.05
C TYR A 66 4.90 -1.94 7.39
N GLY A 67 4.89 -3.28 7.38
CA GLY A 67 4.66 -4.11 8.57
C GLY A 67 3.21 -4.23 9.01
N LYS A 68 2.25 -3.65 8.29
CA LYS A 68 0.82 -3.84 8.53
C LYS A 68 0.26 -4.82 7.50
N LYS A 69 -0.57 -5.75 7.95
CA LYS A 69 -1.29 -6.64 7.06
C LYS A 69 -2.35 -5.85 6.29
N ILE A 70 -2.45 -6.10 4.99
CA ILE A 70 -3.50 -5.59 4.13
C ILE A 70 -4.68 -6.56 4.21
N GLU A 71 -5.70 -6.20 4.99
CA GLU A 71 -6.82 -7.11 5.24
C GLU A 71 -7.64 -7.36 3.99
N GLY A 72 -7.91 -8.64 3.71
CA GLY A 72 -8.69 -9.10 2.57
C GLY A 72 -7.94 -9.13 1.25
N ALA A 73 -6.64 -8.84 1.23
CA ALA A 73 -5.84 -8.96 0.01
C ALA A 73 -5.58 -10.42 -0.35
N GLU A 74 -5.78 -10.74 -1.64
CA GLU A 74 -5.43 -12.04 -2.20
C GLU A 74 -3.94 -12.09 -2.53
N ALA A 75 -3.13 -12.64 -1.64
CA ALA A 75 -1.67 -12.63 -1.74
C ALA A 75 -1.13 -13.22 -3.06
N LYS A 76 -1.83 -14.19 -3.65
CA LYS A 76 -1.42 -14.87 -4.89
C LYS A 76 -1.34 -13.91 -6.08
N THR A 77 -2.29 -13.00 -6.20
CA THR A 77 -2.42 -12.05 -7.31
C THR A 77 -2.05 -10.62 -6.93
N PHE A 78 -1.64 -10.43 -5.66
CA PHE A 78 -1.28 -9.13 -5.13
C PHE A 78 -0.01 -8.58 -5.78
N ASP A 79 -0.09 -7.32 -6.26
CA ASP A 79 1.03 -6.60 -6.83
C ASP A 79 0.82 -5.07 -6.67
N ILE A 80 1.88 -4.29 -6.91
CA ILE A 80 1.80 -2.83 -6.96
C ILE A 80 1.21 -2.38 -8.30
N ILE A 81 0.70 -1.14 -8.33
CA ILE A 81 0.22 -0.50 -9.57
C ILE A 81 1.34 0.39 -10.13
N GLU A 82 1.96 -0.06 -11.22
CA GLU A 82 2.98 0.73 -11.94
C GLU A 82 2.33 1.93 -12.72
N PRO A 83 3.09 3.01 -13.02
CA PRO A 83 4.53 3.18 -12.81
C PRO A 83 4.91 3.79 -11.45
N CYS A 84 3.96 4.21 -10.66
CA CYS A 84 4.19 4.95 -9.42
C CYS A 84 3.33 4.40 -8.30
N ALA A 85 3.89 3.49 -7.54
CA ALA A 85 3.18 2.87 -6.43
C ALA A 85 3.04 3.77 -5.19
N PHE A 86 2.64 5.03 -5.30
CA PHE A 86 2.41 5.95 -4.17
C PHE A 86 1.48 5.40 -3.08
N GLY A 87 1.75 4.17 -2.62
CA GLY A 87 0.92 3.43 -1.69
C GLY A 87 -0.19 2.61 -2.35
N PHE A 88 -0.37 2.68 -3.68
CA PHE A 88 -1.39 1.91 -4.39
C PHE A 88 -0.89 0.50 -4.74
N SER A 89 -1.76 -0.46 -4.47
CA SER A 89 -1.56 -1.87 -4.83
C SER A 89 -2.90 -2.51 -5.19
N ARG A 90 -2.88 -3.66 -5.83
CA ARG A 90 -4.09 -4.39 -6.22
C ARG A 90 -3.90 -5.90 -6.17
N ASP A 91 -4.99 -6.59 -6.12
CA ASP A 91 -5.12 -7.98 -6.53
C ASP A 91 -6.18 -8.10 -7.64
N ASN A 92 -6.61 -9.29 -7.98
CA ASN A 92 -7.65 -9.52 -8.99
C ASN A 92 -9.05 -9.03 -8.60
N ILE A 93 -9.27 -8.70 -7.32
CA ILE A 93 -10.59 -8.42 -6.76
C ILE A 93 -10.72 -6.97 -6.34
N SER A 94 -9.61 -6.35 -5.92
CA SER A 94 -9.63 -5.08 -5.20
C SER A 94 -8.38 -4.24 -5.42
N VAL A 95 -8.53 -2.94 -5.23
CA VAL A 95 -7.42 -2.00 -5.13
C VAL A 95 -7.27 -1.55 -3.69
N TYR A 96 -6.04 -1.26 -3.30
CA TYR A 96 -5.67 -0.83 -1.96
C TYR A 96 -4.85 0.46 -2.03
N TYR A 97 -5.03 1.30 -1.02
CA TYR A 97 -4.16 2.42 -0.73
C TYR A 97 -3.53 2.19 0.63
N GLU A 98 -2.19 2.06 0.66
CA GLU A 98 -1.44 1.63 1.84
C GLU A 98 -1.94 0.27 2.37
N ASP A 99 -2.39 0.21 3.63
CA ASP A 99 -2.94 -0.99 4.26
C ASP A 99 -4.47 -1.11 4.14
N LYS A 100 -5.12 -0.22 3.36
CA LYS A 100 -6.59 -0.14 3.31
C LYS A 100 -7.16 -0.43 1.94
N LYS A 101 -8.21 -1.23 1.91
CA LYS A 101 -9.00 -1.47 0.70
C LYS A 101 -9.72 -0.19 0.26
N ILE A 102 -9.70 0.10 -1.04
CA ILE A 102 -10.50 1.16 -1.66
C ILE A 102 -11.89 0.62 -1.95
N PRO A 103 -12.94 1.13 -1.31
CA PRO A 103 -14.31 0.62 -1.49
C PRO A 103 -14.79 0.76 -2.93
N GLY A 104 -15.39 -0.30 -3.49
CA GLY A 104 -16.00 -0.28 -4.81
C GLY A 104 -15.04 -0.13 -5.99
N SER A 105 -13.74 -0.18 -5.75
CA SER A 105 -12.73 -0.06 -6.81
C SER A 105 -12.74 -1.24 -7.78
N ASP A 106 -12.57 -0.93 -9.05
CA ASP A 106 -12.42 -1.90 -10.14
C ASP A 106 -10.94 -2.02 -10.54
N PRO A 107 -10.25 -3.14 -10.21
CA PRO A 107 -8.81 -3.26 -10.44
C PRO A 107 -8.41 -3.30 -11.92
N GLU A 108 -9.34 -3.62 -12.83
CA GLU A 108 -9.05 -3.69 -14.27
C GLU A 108 -8.98 -2.30 -14.92
N THR A 109 -9.79 -1.35 -14.42
CA THR A 109 -9.91 0.00 -14.99
C THR A 109 -9.31 1.09 -14.11
N PHE A 110 -8.67 0.70 -13.00
CA PHE A 110 -8.11 1.64 -12.04
C PHE A 110 -6.90 2.39 -12.61
N GLU A 111 -6.94 3.72 -12.51
CA GLU A 111 -5.92 4.64 -13.00
C GLU A 111 -5.50 5.61 -11.90
N ILE A 112 -4.19 5.72 -11.66
CA ILE A 112 -3.61 6.71 -10.74
C ILE A 112 -3.45 8.03 -11.49
N LEU A 113 -3.95 9.13 -10.93
CA LEU A 113 -3.95 10.46 -11.55
C LEU A 113 -2.79 11.36 -11.05
N GLY A 114 -1.62 10.78 -10.86
CA GLY A 114 -0.42 11.50 -10.39
C GLY A 114 -0.05 11.18 -8.95
N GLU A 115 0.91 11.92 -8.41
CA GLU A 115 1.58 11.62 -7.13
C GLU A 115 0.83 12.09 -5.88
N ASN A 116 -0.35 12.65 -6.02
CA ASN A 116 -1.06 13.39 -4.97
C ASN A 116 -2.25 12.64 -4.36
N GLY A 117 -2.35 11.32 -4.61
CA GLY A 117 -3.36 10.45 -3.99
C GLY A 117 -4.69 10.38 -4.76
N TYR A 118 -4.86 11.10 -5.86
CA TYR A 118 -6.05 10.97 -6.71
C TYR A 118 -5.94 9.77 -7.65
N SER A 119 -7.06 9.10 -7.81
CA SER A 119 -7.22 7.98 -8.73
C SER A 119 -8.67 7.89 -9.22
N LYS A 120 -8.91 7.11 -10.24
CA LYS A 120 -10.26 6.82 -10.75
C LYS A 120 -10.33 5.42 -11.35
N ASP A 121 -11.53 4.94 -11.51
CA ASP A 121 -11.87 3.80 -12.36
C ASP A 121 -13.09 4.14 -13.24
N LYS A 122 -13.67 3.15 -13.87
CA LYS A 122 -14.89 3.33 -14.69
C LYS A 122 -16.11 3.81 -13.91
N ASN A 123 -16.13 3.62 -12.57
CA ASN A 123 -17.29 3.86 -11.72
C ASN A 123 -17.16 5.09 -10.83
N HIS A 124 -15.94 5.39 -10.34
CA HIS A 124 -15.71 6.38 -9.30
C HIS A 124 -14.40 7.16 -9.50
N VAL A 125 -14.32 8.30 -8.85
CA VAL A 125 -13.09 9.05 -8.56
C VAL A 125 -12.78 8.89 -7.08
N TYR A 126 -11.49 8.79 -6.76
CA TYR A 126 -11.02 8.56 -5.40
C TYR A 126 -9.95 9.57 -4.99
N PHE A 127 -9.89 9.83 -3.70
CA PHE A 127 -8.74 10.42 -3.05
C PHE A 127 -8.25 9.45 -1.96
N GLU A 128 -7.02 8.94 -2.12
CA GLU A 128 -6.50 7.87 -1.27
C GLU A 128 -7.46 6.66 -1.26
N ASN A 129 -8.05 6.30 -0.12
CA ASN A 129 -9.02 5.21 -0.02
C ASN A 129 -10.49 5.67 0.07
N HIS A 130 -10.80 6.92 -0.29
CA HIS A 130 -12.15 7.49 -0.19
C HIS A 130 -12.73 7.81 -1.56
N ILE A 131 -14.01 7.49 -1.76
CA ILE A 131 -14.76 7.91 -2.95
C ILE A 131 -15.02 9.41 -2.86
N ILE A 132 -14.84 10.14 -3.97
CA ILE A 132 -15.23 11.54 -4.10
C ILE A 132 -16.63 11.58 -4.69
N ASP A 133 -17.62 11.72 -3.82
CA ASP A 133 -19.02 11.75 -4.22
C ASP A 133 -19.33 12.93 -5.16
N GLY A 134 -20.03 12.62 -6.27
CA GLY A 134 -20.48 13.62 -7.23
C GLY A 134 -19.40 14.12 -8.19
N ALA A 135 -18.18 13.59 -8.16
CA ALA A 135 -17.16 13.92 -9.13
C ALA A 135 -17.49 13.40 -10.53
N ASP A 136 -17.30 14.23 -11.55
CA ASP A 136 -17.48 13.84 -12.94
C ASP A 136 -16.25 13.10 -13.46
N ILE A 137 -16.33 11.78 -13.55
CA ILE A 137 -15.23 10.88 -13.90
C ILE A 137 -14.56 11.25 -15.23
N LYS A 138 -15.35 11.71 -16.22
CA LYS A 138 -14.88 11.98 -17.57
C LYS A 138 -14.02 13.25 -17.64
N THR A 139 -14.32 14.23 -16.82
CA THR A 139 -13.64 15.54 -16.84
C THR A 139 -12.73 15.76 -15.63
N PHE A 140 -12.71 14.80 -14.69
CA PHE A 140 -11.88 14.91 -13.50
C PHE A 140 -10.40 14.87 -13.86
N ARG A 141 -9.65 15.82 -13.30
CA ARG A 141 -8.19 15.88 -13.41
C ARG A 141 -7.55 16.34 -12.11
N ALA A 142 -6.49 15.67 -11.72
CA ALA A 142 -5.63 16.09 -10.63
C ALA A 142 -4.76 17.28 -11.05
N LEU A 143 -4.57 18.20 -10.14
CA LEU A 143 -3.70 19.37 -10.27
C LEU A 143 -2.51 19.24 -9.30
N ALA A 144 -1.70 20.28 -9.18
CA ALA A 144 -0.57 20.28 -8.24
C ALA A 144 -1.04 20.21 -6.78
N GLY A 145 -0.30 19.50 -5.95
CA GLY A 145 -0.66 19.27 -4.56
C GLY A 145 -1.91 18.39 -4.44
N LYS A 146 -2.66 18.57 -3.36
CA LYS A 146 -3.92 17.84 -3.11
C LYS A 146 -5.14 18.59 -3.66
N ILE A 147 -5.02 19.12 -4.88
CA ILE A 147 -6.06 19.90 -5.58
C ILE A 147 -6.44 19.15 -6.85
N ALA A 148 -7.73 19.17 -7.18
CA ALA A 148 -8.26 18.61 -8.41
C ALA A 148 -9.47 19.44 -8.89
N GLU A 149 -9.91 19.19 -10.11
CA GLU A 149 -11.12 19.78 -10.67
C GLU A 149 -11.83 18.83 -11.62
N ASP A 150 -13.10 19.06 -11.79
CA ASP A 150 -13.88 18.58 -12.93
C ASP A 150 -14.60 19.74 -13.64
N LYS A 151 -15.53 19.47 -14.53
CA LYS A 151 -16.28 20.52 -15.24
C LYS A 151 -17.14 21.40 -14.34
N ASN A 152 -17.50 20.92 -13.14
CA ASN A 152 -18.46 21.58 -12.24
C ASN A 152 -17.82 22.13 -10.98
N ASN A 153 -16.75 21.49 -10.49
CA ASN A 153 -16.24 21.72 -9.15
C ASN A 153 -14.71 21.77 -9.09
N TYR A 154 -14.23 22.42 -8.03
CA TYR A 154 -12.87 22.30 -7.51
C TYR A 154 -12.86 21.42 -6.26
N TYR A 155 -11.81 20.67 -6.08
CA TYR A 155 -11.65 19.72 -4.96
C TYR A 155 -10.35 20.01 -4.22
N LYS A 156 -10.39 19.78 -2.91
CA LYS A 156 -9.20 19.71 -2.05
C LYS A 156 -9.29 18.43 -1.24
N SER A 157 -8.38 17.48 -1.55
CA SER A 157 -8.50 16.10 -1.08
C SER A 157 -9.86 15.50 -1.53
N GLU A 158 -10.62 14.88 -0.64
CA GLU A 158 -11.93 14.28 -0.95
C GLU A 158 -13.11 15.27 -0.96
N LYS A 159 -12.87 16.57 -0.72
CA LYS A 159 -13.94 17.56 -0.52
C LYS A 159 -14.06 18.54 -1.66
N ILE A 160 -15.30 18.86 -2.04
CA ILE A 160 -15.59 20.01 -2.92
C ILE A 160 -15.17 21.28 -2.19
N SER A 161 -14.26 22.06 -2.80
CA SER A 161 -13.74 23.32 -2.26
C SER A 161 -14.33 24.55 -2.92
N GLY A 162 -15.02 24.39 -4.06
CA GLY A 162 -15.71 25.45 -4.78
C GLY A 162 -16.44 24.93 -6.00
N LYS A 163 -17.35 25.76 -6.54
CA LYS A 163 -18.03 25.52 -7.82
C LYS A 163 -17.39 26.35 -8.91
N LYS A 164 -17.43 25.87 -10.15
CA LYS A 164 -17.05 26.60 -11.35
C LYS A 164 -18.20 27.43 -11.87
#